data_c31e563999c8fe8a72f571de2185478d
#
_entry.id   c31e563999c8fe8a72f571de2185478d
#
_cell.length_a   1.000
_cell.length_b   1.000
_cell.length_c   1.000
_cell.angle_alpha   90.00
_cell.angle_beta   90.00
_cell.angle_gamma   90.00
#
_symmetry.space_group_name_H-M   'P 1'
#
loop_
_entity.id
_entity.type
_entity.pdbx_description
1 polymer ?
#
loop_
_entity_poly.entity_id
_entity_poly.type
_entity_poly.pdbx_seq_one_letter_code
_entity_poly.pdbx_strand_id
1 'polypeptide(L)'
;MRPTVAAPESATWAVHLDRAMWVAGVRALMLQALHPVAMQGVWQRSDFRVDPTGRLLRTAHFVAVTTYGSPEEADRLGAHIRRVHAALAFTDPATGRRHRVDERDLLVWVHCAEVASYLETAVRAGVPLTPAECDRYLDEQSATAAYVGLSRDDVPRSVADMRRYLAAVRPALRATPEARRAVRFLLWPAVPEHLSALAPLRPLWFPVGALSYAVLPAWARREYGVLPEVPGQEAAATAALRLLRAGLEAVPERYYNLVFDEATVRSAEQARERLLAAGYRVENGFRALRSRTRFRAPDGAHAAARA
;
A
#
# COMPACT_ATOMS: atom_id res chain seq x y z
N MET A 1 -12.62 8.14 -19.47
CA MET A 1 -12.98 6.75 -19.09
C MET A 1 -13.07 6.73 -17.57
N ARG A 2 -14.19 6.28 -16.97
CA ARG A 2 -14.28 6.19 -15.50
C ARG A 2 -13.26 5.18 -15.00
N PRO A 3 -12.54 5.45 -13.89
CA PRO A 3 -11.69 4.45 -13.28
C PRO A 3 -12.57 3.27 -12.85
N THR A 4 -12.17 2.06 -13.20
CA THR A 4 -12.86 0.84 -12.78
C THR A 4 -12.17 0.24 -11.59
N VAL A 5 -12.94 -0.07 -10.57
CA VAL A 5 -12.47 -0.91 -9.46
C VAL A 5 -11.97 -2.24 -10.04
N ALA A 6 -10.86 -2.73 -9.51
CA ALA A 6 -10.22 -3.94 -10.02
C ALA A 6 -11.17 -5.15 -10.00
N ALA A 7 -11.12 -5.98 -11.03
CA ALA A 7 -11.89 -7.22 -11.07
C ALA A 7 -11.29 -8.28 -10.12
N PRO A 8 -12.11 -9.22 -9.61
CA PRO A 8 -11.64 -10.25 -8.68
C PRO A 8 -10.46 -11.10 -9.17
N GLU A 9 -10.36 -11.35 -10.47
CA GLU A 9 -9.28 -12.10 -11.13
C GLU A 9 -8.05 -11.26 -11.47
N SER A 10 -8.04 -10.00 -11.08
CA SER A 10 -6.95 -9.06 -11.37
C SER A 10 -5.67 -9.37 -10.60
N ALA A 11 -4.54 -8.91 -11.12
CA ALA A 11 -3.27 -8.94 -10.40
C ALA A 11 -3.32 -8.05 -9.15
N THR A 12 -4.08 -6.96 -9.19
CA THR A 12 -4.34 -6.08 -8.05
C THR A 12 -4.94 -6.83 -6.87
N TRP A 13 -5.98 -7.65 -7.08
CA TRP A 13 -6.55 -8.44 -6.00
C TRP A 13 -5.58 -9.47 -5.45
N ALA A 14 -4.81 -10.14 -6.33
CA ALA A 14 -3.80 -11.11 -5.90
C ALA A 14 -2.74 -10.48 -4.97
N VAL A 15 -2.38 -9.23 -5.21
CA VAL A 15 -1.43 -8.47 -4.37
C VAL A 15 -2.11 -7.95 -3.11
N HIS A 16 -3.22 -7.22 -3.23
CA HIS A 16 -3.78 -6.46 -2.11
C HIS A 16 -4.48 -7.34 -1.06
N LEU A 17 -4.96 -8.53 -1.42
CA LEU A 17 -5.56 -9.48 -0.46
C LEU A 17 -4.51 -10.23 0.38
N ASP A 18 -3.25 -10.17 0.02
CA ASP A 18 -2.22 -10.85 0.81
C ASP A 18 -1.98 -10.13 2.15
N ARG A 19 -1.97 -10.90 3.23
CA ARG A 19 -1.81 -10.35 4.59
C ARG A 19 -0.44 -9.70 4.83
N ALA A 20 0.58 -10.04 4.03
CA ALA A 20 1.87 -9.36 4.06
C ALA A 20 1.79 -7.91 3.58
N MET A 21 0.67 -7.48 2.99
CA MET A 21 0.49 -6.11 2.50
C MET A 21 0.48 -5.04 3.60
N TRP A 22 0.32 -5.41 4.86
CA TRP A 22 0.61 -4.49 5.97
C TRP A 22 2.07 -4.03 5.98
N VAL A 23 2.99 -4.96 5.72
CA VAL A 23 4.41 -4.63 5.56
C VAL A 23 4.60 -3.72 4.35
N ALA A 24 3.91 -3.98 3.24
CA ALA A 24 3.97 -3.15 2.04
C ALA A 24 3.47 -1.72 2.29
N GLY A 25 2.35 -1.56 2.98
CA GLY A 25 1.79 -0.26 3.32
C GLY A 25 2.72 0.58 4.19
N VAL A 26 3.27 -0.01 5.25
CA VAL A 26 4.25 0.69 6.12
C VAL A 26 5.54 1.00 5.35
N ARG A 27 6.02 0.07 4.52
CA ARG A 27 7.17 0.30 3.61
C ARG A 27 6.89 1.45 2.65
N ALA A 28 5.68 1.54 2.09
CA ALA A 28 5.28 2.63 1.20
C ALA A 28 5.40 3.99 1.89
N LEU A 29 4.87 4.12 3.11
CA LEU A 29 4.98 5.35 3.89
C LEU A 29 6.43 5.73 4.17
N MET A 30 7.29 4.75 4.49
CA MET A 30 8.72 4.99 4.68
C MET A 30 9.39 5.44 3.37
N LEU A 31 9.04 4.85 2.23
CA LEU A 31 9.61 5.23 0.94
C LEU A 31 9.12 6.63 0.51
N GLN A 32 7.83 6.91 0.66
CA GLN A 32 7.22 8.21 0.36
C GLN A 32 7.87 9.36 1.14
N ALA A 33 8.22 9.12 2.40
CA ALA A 33 8.83 10.13 3.28
C ALA A 33 10.24 10.57 2.83
N LEU A 34 10.90 9.85 1.92
CA LEU A 34 12.20 10.24 1.37
C LEU A 34 12.13 11.41 0.39
N HIS A 35 10.96 11.77 -0.14
CA HIS A 35 10.82 12.96 -0.97
C HIS A 35 10.66 14.19 -0.07
N PRO A 36 11.64 15.11 -0.03
CA PRO A 36 11.66 16.17 0.96
C PRO A 36 10.42 17.05 0.94
N VAL A 37 9.98 17.47 -0.25
CA VAL A 37 8.82 18.35 -0.41
C VAL A 37 7.52 17.60 -0.04
N ALA A 38 7.34 16.35 -0.48
CA ALA A 38 6.17 15.54 -0.10
C ALA A 38 6.12 15.33 1.42
N MET A 39 7.29 15.07 2.05
CA MET A 39 7.38 14.91 3.50
C MET A 39 6.99 16.19 4.25
N GLN A 40 7.36 17.37 3.75
CA GLN A 40 6.92 18.65 4.33
C GLN A 40 5.40 18.83 4.25
N GLY A 41 4.77 18.43 3.16
CA GLY A 41 3.30 18.42 3.04
C GLY A 41 2.65 17.54 4.11
N VAL A 42 3.15 16.31 4.28
CA VAL A 42 2.68 15.39 5.33
C VAL A 42 2.96 15.97 6.72
N TRP A 43 4.14 16.51 6.95
CA TRP A 43 4.56 17.04 8.25
C TRP A 43 3.69 18.20 8.73
N GLN A 44 3.34 19.11 7.83
CA GLN A 44 2.60 20.34 8.16
C GLN A 44 1.08 20.15 8.11
N ARG A 45 0.56 19.19 7.32
CA ARG A 45 -0.88 19.08 7.04
C ARG A 45 -1.53 17.78 7.47
N SER A 46 -0.76 16.77 7.89
CA SER A 46 -1.30 15.52 8.39
C SER A 46 -1.31 15.49 9.92
N ASP A 47 -2.29 14.79 10.45
CA ASP A 47 -2.45 14.53 11.89
C ASP A 47 -1.65 13.33 12.39
N PHE A 48 -0.80 12.71 11.55
CA PHE A 48 -0.11 11.45 11.87
C PHE A 48 0.73 11.51 13.16
N ARG A 49 1.14 12.71 13.60
CA ARG A 49 1.89 12.88 14.87
C ARG A 49 0.98 12.76 16.10
N VAL A 50 -0.29 13.08 15.94
CA VAL A 50 -1.30 13.02 17.00
C VAL A 50 -2.07 11.70 16.94
N ASP A 51 -2.45 11.28 15.73
CA ASP A 51 -3.19 10.05 15.47
C ASP A 51 -2.53 9.22 14.35
N PRO A 52 -1.36 8.58 14.61
CA PRO A 52 -0.67 7.77 13.61
C PRO A 52 -1.49 6.54 13.19
N THR A 53 -2.20 5.93 14.12
CA THR A 53 -3.03 4.74 13.87
C THR A 53 -4.21 5.08 12.98
N GLY A 54 -4.98 6.12 13.31
CA GLY A 54 -6.10 6.55 12.48
C GLY A 54 -5.66 7.01 11.10
N ARG A 55 -4.49 7.65 10.98
CA ARG A 55 -3.92 8.02 9.67
C ARG A 55 -3.59 6.79 8.82
N LEU A 56 -3.00 5.76 9.42
CA LEU A 56 -2.70 4.50 8.75
C LEU A 56 -3.98 3.78 8.30
N LEU A 57 -4.98 3.70 9.19
CA LEU A 57 -6.27 3.06 8.89
C LEU A 57 -7.03 3.80 7.78
N ARG A 58 -7.05 5.15 7.77
CA ARG A 58 -7.65 5.93 6.66
C ARG A 58 -6.96 5.65 5.33
N THR A 59 -5.64 5.45 5.32
CA THR A 59 -4.91 5.08 4.10
C THR A 59 -5.26 3.65 3.67
N ALA A 60 -5.30 2.71 4.60
CA ALA A 60 -5.71 1.33 4.33
C ALA A 60 -7.15 1.27 3.81
N HIS A 61 -8.06 2.07 4.37
CA HIS A 61 -9.44 2.20 3.89
C HIS A 61 -9.50 2.72 2.44
N PHE A 62 -8.70 3.74 2.09
CA PHE A 62 -8.62 4.22 0.71
C PHE A 62 -8.21 3.11 -0.24
N VAL A 63 -7.14 2.37 0.07
CA VAL A 63 -6.69 1.22 -0.74
C VAL A 63 -7.77 0.14 -0.84
N ALA A 64 -8.44 -0.18 0.27
CA ALA A 64 -9.50 -1.18 0.29
C ALA A 64 -10.69 -0.79 -0.59
N VAL A 65 -11.18 0.45 -0.47
CA VAL A 65 -12.32 0.93 -1.27
C VAL A 65 -11.97 1.02 -2.76
N THR A 66 -10.78 1.51 -3.11
CA THR A 66 -10.35 1.60 -4.51
C THR A 66 -10.03 0.24 -5.14
N THR A 67 -9.84 -0.80 -4.32
CA THR A 67 -9.62 -2.18 -4.77
C THR A 67 -10.91 -3.00 -4.76
N TYR A 68 -11.68 -2.96 -3.69
CA TYR A 68 -12.78 -3.89 -3.40
C TYR A 68 -14.16 -3.24 -3.37
N GLY A 69 -14.24 -1.92 -3.18
CA GLY A 69 -15.50 -1.19 -3.10
C GLY A 69 -16.29 -1.17 -4.40
N SER A 70 -17.48 -0.60 -4.37
CA SER A 70 -18.21 -0.32 -5.60
C SER A 70 -17.57 0.85 -6.36
N PRO A 71 -17.76 0.94 -7.68
CA PRO A 71 -17.30 2.10 -8.46
C PRO A 71 -17.78 3.43 -7.90
N GLU A 72 -19.02 3.48 -7.41
CA GLU A 72 -19.64 4.67 -6.85
C GLU A 72 -18.99 5.07 -5.51
N GLU A 73 -18.61 4.10 -4.67
CA GLU A 73 -17.88 4.35 -3.41
C GLU A 73 -16.48 4.86 -3.69
N ALA A 74 -15.77 4.24 -4.62
CA ALA A 74 -14.44 4.65 -5.03
C ALA A 74 -14.45 6.07 -5.64
N ASP A 75 -15.43 6.39 -6.49
CA ASP A 75 -15.60 7.72 -7.09
C ASP A 75 -15.89 8.78 -6.02
N ARG A 76 -16.79 8.50 -5.07
CA ARG A 76 -17.10 9.42 -3.95
C ARG A 76 -15.86 9.68 -3.09
N LEU A 77 -15.14 8.62 -2.71
CA LEU A 77 -13.93 8.74 -1.90
C LEU A 77 -12.84 9.50 -2.65
N GLY A 78 -12.61 9.18 -3.93
CA GLY A 78 -11.66 9.89 -4.78
C GLY A 78 -12.00 11.37 -4.94
N ALA A 79 -13.28 11.71 -5.15
CA ALA A 79 -13.73 13.10 -5.20
C ALA A 79 -13.50 13.84 -3.87
N HIS A 80 -13.70 13.16 -2.75
CA HIS A 80 -13.39 13.72 -1.41
C HIS A 80 -11.89 13.99 -1.26
N ILE A 81 -11.03 13.02 -1.58
CA ILE A 81 -9.57 13.15 -1.47
C ILE A 81 -9.05 14.29 -2.36
N ARG A 82 -9.51 14.39 -3.61
CA ARG A 82 -9.10 15.49 -4.51
C ARG A 82 -9.49 16.86 -3.94
N ARG A 83 -10.68 17.00 -3.36
CA ARG A 83 -11.09 18.26 -2.71
C ARG A 83 -10.21 18.62 -1.52
N VAL A 84 -9.88 17.62 -0.68
CA VAL A 84 -8.98 17.82 0.47
C VAL A 84 -7.60 18.24 -0.01
N HIS A 85 -7.01 17.54 -0.98
CA HIS A 85 -5.69 17.87 -1.51
C HIS A 85 -5.66 19.27 -2.13
N ALA A 86 -6.68 19.64 -2.89
CA ALA A 86 -6.79 20.96 -3.51
C ALA A 86 -6.89 22.12 -2.50
N ALA A 87 -7.44 21.85 -1.32
CA ALA A 87 -7.56 22.87 -0.26
C ALA A 87 -6.29 23.03 0.58
N LEU A 88 -5.34 22.09 0.49
CA LEU A 88 -4.15 22.09 1.33
C LEU A 88 -2.92 22.66 0.61
N ALA A 89 -2.25 23.59 1.29
CA ALA A 89 -0.96 24.14 0.88
C ALA A 89 0.00 24.18 2.07
N PHE A 90 1.29 24.10 1.78
CA PHE A 90 2.37 24.15 2.77
C PHE A 90 3.55 24.93 2.22
N THR A 91 4.50 25.30 3.07
CA THR A 91 5.72 25.99 2.67
C THR A 91 6.92 25.08 2.90
N ASP A 92 7.75 24.89 1.88
CA ASP A 92 9.02 24.20 2.03
C ASP A 92 10.00 25.10 2.81
N PRO A 93 10.43 24.70 4.02
CA PRO A 93 11.31 25.55 4.83
C PRO A 93 12.72 25.71 4.25
N ALA A 94 13.14 24.81 3.35
CA ALA A 94 14.46 24.88 2.73
C ALA A 94 14.55 25.95 1.64
N THR A 95 13.45 26.21 0.93
CA THR A 95 13.42 27.11 -0.23
C THR A 95 12.50 28.32 -0.02
N GLY A 96 11.64 28.32 1.00
CA GLY A 96 10.58 29.30 1.20
C GLY A 96 9.43 29.19 0.19
N ARG A 97 9.50 28.25 -0.76
CA ARG A 97 8.47 28.06 -1.79
C ARG A 97 7.19 27.51 -1.18
N ARG A 98 6.06 28.08 -1.58
CA ARG A 98 4.73 27.56 -1.27
C ARG A 98 4.37 26.47 -2.28
N HIS A 99 3.93 25.33 -1.78
CA HIS A 99 3.49 24.16 -2.53
C HIS A 99 2.04 23.84 -2.23
N ARG A 100 1.37 23.17 -3.17
CA ARG A 100 0.06 22.57 -2.96
C ARG A 100 0.23 21.05 -2.79
N VAL A 101 -0.65 20.43 -2.03
CA VAL A 101 -0.61 18.98 -1.84
C VAL A 101 -0.99 18.25 -3.14
N ASP A 102 -1.77 18.88 -4.01
CA ASP A 102 -2.20 18.34 -5.30
C ASP A 102 -1.24 18.66 -6.46
N GLU A 103 0.00 19.09 -6.20
CA GLU A 103 1.02 19.21 -7.26
C GLU A 103 1.27 17.84 -7.90
N ARG A 104 1.20 17.78 -9.24
CA ARG A 104 1.28 16.55 -10.01
C ARG A 104 2.48 15.69 -9.65
N ASP A 105 3.66 16.26 -9.56
CA ASP A 105 4.90 15.52 -9.30
C ASP A 105 4.91 14.88 -7.90
N LEU A 106 4.29 15.55 -6.90
CA LEU A 106 4.14 15.01 -5.55
C LEU A 106 3.15 13.84 -5.53
N LEU A 107 2.02 13.97 -6.25
CA LEU A 107 1.03 12.90 -6.36
C LEU A 107 1.60 11.68 -7.10
N VAL A 108 2.34 11.90 -8.20
CA VAL A 108 3.02 10.82 -8.95
C VAL A 108 4.01 10.09 -8.05
N TRP A 109 4.84 10.83 -7.30
CA TRP A 109 5.77 10.20 -6.35
C TRP A 109 5.07 9.33 -5.32
N VAL A 110 4.04 9.87 -4.65
CA VAL A 110 3.32 9.16 -3.60
C VAL A 110 2.67 7.89 -4.15
N HIS A 111 2.02 7.98 -5.32
CA HIS A 111 1.41 6.84 -6.00
C HIS A 111 2.46 5.79 -6.40
N CYS A 112 3.53 6.19 -7.07
CA CYS A 112 4.58 5.26 -7.52
C CYS A 112 5.27 4.55 -6.35
N ALA A 113 5.57 5.28 -5.26
CA ALA A 113 6.19 4.70 -4.07
C ALA A 113 5.27 3.68 -3.39
N GLU A 114 3.95 3.92 -3.39
CA GLU A 114 2.95 2.99 -2.88
C GLU A 114 2.89 1.74 -3.75
N VAL A 115 2.59 1.89 -5.03
CA VAL A 115 2.38 0.78 -5.96
C VAL A 115 3.63 -0.09 -6.09
N ALA A 116 4.83 0.51 -6.18
CA ALA A 116 6.10 -0.22 -6.17
C ALA A 116 6.30 -0.99 -4.87
N SER A 117 5.93 -0.41 -3.72
CA SER A 117 6.07 -1.06 -2.42
C SER A 117 5.17 -2.29 -2.31
N TYR A 118 3.94 -2.21 -2.77
CA TYR A 118 3.02 -3.35 -2.77
C TYR A 118 3.53 -4.47 -3.68
N LEU A 119 3.91 -4.16 -4.92
CA LEU A 119 4.39 -5.16 -5.87
C LEU A 119 5.67 -5.86 -5.39
N GLU A 120 6.68 -5.07 -5.01
CA GLU A 120 7.96 -5.62 -4.55
C GLU A 120 7.82 -6.47 -3.28
N THR A 121 6.97 -6.02 -2.34
CA THR A 121 6.70 -6.80 -1.11
C THR A 121 5.96 -8.09 -1.45
N ALA A 122 4.96 -8.07 -2.34
CA ALA A 122 4.23 -9.26 -2.76
C ALA A 122 5.16 -10.30 -3.40
N VAL A 123 6.01 -9.89 -4.33
CA VAL A 123 6.99 -10.77 -5.00
C VAL A 123 7.98 -11.34 -3.97
N ARG A 124 8.53 -10.52 -3.08
CA ARG A 124 9.45 -10.97 -2.02
C ARG A 124 8.77 -11.91 -1.02
N ALA A 125 7.51 -11.66 -0.68
CA ALA A 125 6.72 -12.51 0.20
C ALA A 125 6.36 -13.88 -0.44
N GLY A 126 6.60 -14.04 -1.74
CA GLY A 126 6.31 -15.28 -2.47
C GLY A 126 4.86 -15.37 -2.96
N VAL A 127 4.19 -14.23 -3.21
CA VAL A 127 2.95 -14.23 -3.98
C VAL A 127 3.28 -14.69 -5.40
N PRO A 128 2.60 -15.70 -5.95
CA PRO A 128 2.95 -16.29 -7.24
C PRO A 128 2.51 -15.38 -8.39
N LEU A 129 3.36 -14.41 -8.74
CA LEU A 129 3.17 -13.48 -9.85
C LEU A 129 4.20 -13.78 -10.94
N THR A 130 3.73 -14.00 -12.16
CA THR A 130 4.60 -14.01 -13.35
C THR A 130 5.07 -12.61 -13.70
N PRO A 131 6.16 -12.43 -14.48
CA PRO A 131 6.58 -11.10 -14.95
C PRO A 131 5.46 -10.33 -15.67
N ALA A 132 4.67 -11.00 -16.51
CA ALA A 132 3.54 -10.38 -17.20
C ALA A 132 2.43 -9.92 -16.23
N GLU A 133 2.26 -10.61 -15.12
CA GLU A 133 1.31 -10.22 -14.08
C GLU A 133 1.81 -9.07 -13.21
N CYS A 134 3.12 -8.94 -13.04
CA CYS A 134 3.72 -7.76 -12.44
C CYS A 134 3.47 -6.51 -13.29
N ASP A 135 3.65 -6.61 -14.61
CA ASP A 135 3.33 -5.52 -15.54
C ASP A 135 1.82 -5.22 -15.53
N ARG A 136 0.97 -6.26 -15.56
CA ARG A 136 -0.47 -6.11 -15.47
C ARG A 136 -0.91 -5.42 -14.17
N TYR A 137 -0.31 -5.74 -13.03
CA TYR A 137 -0.55 -5.05 -11.78
C TYR A 137 -0.32 -3.54 -11.90
N LEU A 138 0.81 -3.13 -12.48
CA LEU A 138 1.13 -1.71 -12.68
C LEU A 138 0.17 -1.02 -13.64
N ASP A 139 -0.21 -1.69 -14.72
CA ASP A 139 -1.22 -1.16 -15.65
C ASP A 139 -2.60 -1.02 -14.99
N GLU A 140 -3.04 -1.99 -14.19
CA GLU A 140 -4.27 -1.91 -13.41
C GLU A 140 -4.20 -0.76 -12.39
N GLN A 141 -3.08 -0.62 -11.65
CA GLN A 141 -2.88 0.45 -10.67
C GLN A 141 -2.80 1.85 -11.31
N SER A 142 -2.43 1.97 -12.57
CA SER A 142 -2.47 3.25 -13.27
C SER A 142 -3.90 3.84 -13.35
N ALA A 143 -4.93 3.00 -13.33
CA ALA A 143 -6.31 3.46 -13.28
C ALA A 143 -6.69 4.08 -11.93
N THR A 144 -6.12 3.60 -10.81
CA THR A 144 -6.40 4.15 -9.48
C THR A 144 -5.80 5.55 -9.27
N ALA A 145 -4.80 5.93 -10.08
CA ALA A 145 -4.20 7.26 -10.07
C ALA A 145 -5.24 8.38 -10.31
N ALA A 146 -6.32 8.09 -11.03
CA ALA A 146 -7.42 9.03 -11.27
C ALA A 146 -8.16 9.43 -9.98
N TYR A 147 -8.18 8.59 -8.96
CA TYR A 147 -8.82 8.90 -7.69
C TYR A 147 -8.08 10.02 -6.91
N VAL A 148 -6.80 10.23 -7.21
CA VAL A 148 -6.02 11.33 -6.62
C VAL A 148 -5.80 12.50 -7.59
N GLY A 149 -6.34 12.45 -8.81
CA GLY A 149 -6.31 13.55 -9.78
C GLY A 149 -5.22 13.42 -10.85
N LEU A 150 -4.63 12.26 -11.00
CA LEU A 150 -3.67 11.94 -12.06
C LEU A 150 -4.37 11.25 -13.25
N SER A 151 -3.75 11.31 -14.42
CA SER A 151 -4.11 10.46 -15.56
C SER A 151 -3.31 9.15 -15.53
N ARG A 152 -3.77 8.16 -16.30
CA ARG A 152 -3.03 6.90 -16.47
C ARG A 152 -1.65 7.09 -17.09
N ASP A 153 -1.49 8.13 -17.91
CA ASP A 153 -0.24 8.42 -18.61
C ASP A 153 0.78 9.18 -17.73
N ASP A 154 0.32 9.65 -16.56
CA ASP A 154 1.19 10.31 -15.57
C ASP A 154 2.06 9.31 -14.81
N VAL A 155 1.71 8.03 -14.79
CA VAL A 155 2.30 7.01 -13.92
C VAL A 155 2.82 5.81 -14.72
N PRO A 156 3.85 5.10 -14.22
CA PRO A 156 4.39 3.90 -14.83
C PRO A 156 3.35 2.78 -14.96
N ARG A 157 3.35 2.09 -16.09
CA ARG A 157 2.42 1.00 -16.40
C ARG A 157 3.10 -0.36 -16.60
N SER A 158 4.42 -0.41 -16.44
CA SER A 158 5.21 -1.64 -16.49
C SER A 158 6.33 -1.60 -15.44
N VAL A 159 6.88 -2.75 -15.11
CA VAL A 159 8.06 -2.86 -14.22
C VAL A 159 9.26 -2.09 -14.77
N ALA A 160 9.45 -2.10 -16.09
CA ALA A 160 10.50 -1.35 -16.74
C ALA A 160 10.31 0.16 -16.58
N ASP A 161 9.08 0.66 -16.77
CA ASP A 161 8.75 2.08 -16.60
C ASP A 161 8.92 2.51 -15.14
N MET A 162 8.43 1.70 -14.20
CA MET A 162 8.58 1.97 -12.77
C MET A 162 10.05 2.06 -12.36
N ARG A 163 10.89 1.15 -12.85
CA ARG A 163 12.34 1.20 -12.59
C ARG A 163 12.99 2.47 -13.14
N ARG A 164 12.61 2.88 -14.37
CA ARG A 164 13.10 4.13 -14.97
C ARG A 164 12.68 5.35 -14.14
N TYR A 165 11.40 5.41 -13.75
CA TYR A 165 10.88 6.49 -12.91
C TYR A 165 11.62 6.58 -11.56
N LEU A 166 11.74 5.46 -10.85
CA LEU A 166 12.44 5.44 -9.55
C LEU A 166 13.93 5.81 -9.68
N ALA A 167 14.60 5.42 -10.77
CA ALA A 167 15.97 5.84 -11.06
C ALA A 167 16.08 7.34 -11.31
N ALA A 168 15.12 7.92 -12.04
CA ALA A 168 15.09 9.35 -12.38
C ALA A 168 14.81 10.24 -11.15
N VAL A 169 13.91 9.82 -10.26
CA VAL A 169 13.54 10.62 -9.07
C VAL A 169 14.56 10.47 -7.94
N ARG A 170 15.31 9.38 -7.89
CA ARG A 170 16.25 9.04 -6.82
C ARG A 170 17.22 10.14 -6.40
N PRO A 171 17.83 10.95 -7.30
CA PRO A 171 18.73 12.03 -6.90
C PRO A 171 18.09 13.13 -6.04
N ALA A 172 16.76 13.28 -6.11
CA ALA A 172 16.00 14.23 -5.31
C ALA A 172 15.61 13.68 -3.92
N LEU A 173 15.73 12.36 -3.72
CA LEU A 173 15.30 11.69 -2.50
C LEU A 173 16.39 11.75 -1.42
N ARG A 174 15.98 12.10 -0.20
CA ARG A 174 16.87 12.12 0.98
C ARG A 174 16.06 12.02 2.27
N ALA A 175 16.64 11.44 3.31
CA ALA A 175 16.02 11.41 4.62
C ALA A 175 16.22 12.75 5.35
N THR A 176 15.18 13.59 5.36
CA THR A 176 15.15 14.83 6.18
C THR A 176 14.97 14.48 7.67
N PRO A 177 15.18 15.42 8.60
CA PRO A 177 14.86 15.22 10.01
C PRO A 177 13.42 14.77 10.24
N GLU A 178 12.45 15.30 9.48
CA GLU A 178 11.03 14.94 9.54
C GLU A 178 10.82 13.50 9.05
N ALA A 179 11.47 13.10 7.95
CA ALA A 179 11.42 11.74 7.43
C ALA A 179 11.97 10.73 8.46
N ARG A 180 13.11 11.03 9.10
CA ARG A 180 13.66 10.20 10.16
C ARG A 180 12.74 10.09 11.37
N ARG A 181 12.07 11.19 11.75
CA ARG A 181 11.07 11.16 12.83
C ARG A 181 9.86 10.31 12.43
N ALA A 182 9.34 10.48 11.20
CA ALA A 182 8.22 9.69 10.69
C ALA A 182 8.54 8.19 10.69
N VAL A 183 9.73 7.78 10.27
CA VAL A 183 10.15 6.37 10.32
C VAL A 183 10.20 5.85 11.75
N ARG A 184 10.67 6.63 12.72
CA ARG A 184 10.64 6.23 14.14
C ARG A 184 9.20 5.99 14.63
N PHE A 185 8.24 6.84 14.22
CA PHE A 185 6.82 6.60 14.49
C PHE A 185 6.31 5.31 13.85
N LEU A 186 6.72 5.01 12.62
CA LEU A 186 6.31 3.79 11.94
C LEU A 186 6.94 2.54 12.55
N LEU A 187 8.16 2.63 13.05
CA LEU A 187 8.83 1.55 13.78
C LEU A 187 8.20 1.32 15.16
N TRP A 188 7.81 2.40 15.85
CA TRP A 188 7.30 2.36 17.21
C TRP A 188 6.18 3.40 17.40
N PRO A 189 4.97 3.14 16.87
CA PRO A 189 3.88 4.12 16.90
C PRO A 189 3.46 4.43 18.34
N ALA A 190 3.16 5.70 18.59
CA ALA A 190 2.50 6.09 19.83
C ALA A 190 1.09 5.46 19.86
N VAL A 191 0.71 4.94 21.00
CA VAL A 191 -0.68 4.49 21.22
C VAL A 191 -1.49 5.72 21.63
N PRO A 192 -2.53 6.09 20.89
CA PRO A 192 -3.40 7.20 21.26
C PRO A 192 -4.02 6.99 22.64
N GLU A 193 -4.29 8.08 23.36
CA GLU A 193 -4.78 8.03 24.74
C GLU A 193 -6.08 7.23 24.88
N HIS A 194 -7.01 7.38 23.93
CA HIS A 194 -8.26 6.63 23.89
C HIS A 194 -8.08 5.11 23.62
N LEU A 195 -6.89 4.69 23.20
CA LEU A 195 -6.50 3.29 22.99
C LEU A 195 -5.43 2.81 23.98
N SER A 196 -5.24 3.53 25.08
CA SER A 196 -4.21 3.24 26.09
C SER A 196 -4.26 1.80 26.62
N ALA A 197 -5.45 1.20 26.70
CA ALA A 197 -5.62 -0.21 27.06
C ALA A 197 -4.91 -1.18 26.08
N LEU A 198 -4.63 -0.76 24.84
CA LEU A 198 -3.90 -1.53 23.85
C LEU A 198 -2.38 -1.30 23.92
N ALA A 199 -1.90 -0.40 24.77
CA ALA A 199 -0.47 -0.12 24.92
C ALA A 199 0.40 -1.37 25.19
N PRO A 200 -0.05 -2.37 25.98
CA PRO A 200 0.69 -3.62 26.15
C PRO A 200 0.90 -4.44 24.86
N LEU A 201 0.05 -4.23 23.84
CA LEU A 201 0.15 -4.90 22.55
C LEU A 201 1.12 -4.21 21.57
N ARG A 202 1.61 -3.02 21.92
CA ARG A 202 2.54 -2.24 21.08
C ARG A 202 3.79 -3.02 20.63
N PRO A 203 4.41 -3.91 21.45
CA PRO A 203 5.53 -4.72 20.99
C PRO A 203 5.19 -5.64 19.81
N LEU A 204 3.94 -6.02 19.64
CA LEU A 204 3.49 -6.86 18.50
C LEU A 204 3.55 -6.12 17.16
N TRP A 205 3.55 -4.79 17.19
CA TRP A 205 3.74 -3.97 15.99
C TRP A 205 5.20 -3.90 15.53
N PHE A 206 6.16 -3.97 16.45
CA PHE A 206 7.58 -3.78 16.14
C PHE A 206 8.09 -4.72 15.03
N PRO A 207 7.74 -6.01 14.98
CA PRO A 207 8.12 -6.88 13.87
C PRO A 207 7.63 -6.39 12.50
N VAL A 208 6.42 -5.83 12.43
CA VAL A 208 5.86 -5.28 11.19
C VAL A 208 6.65 -4.05 10.76
N GLY A 209 6.88 -3.09 11.65
CA GLY A 209 7.65 -1.88 11.38
C GLY A 209 9.10 -2.18 11.00
N ALA A 210 9.77 -3.03 11.79
CA ALA A 210 11.17 -3.44 11.56
C ALA A 210 11.33 -4.18 10.23
N LEU A 211 10.41 -5.08 9.91
CA LEU A 211 10.42 -5.81 8.64
C LEU A 211 10.13 -4.87 7.46
N SER A 212 9.19 -3.94 7.61
CA SER A 212 8.92 -2.92 6.59
C SER A 212 10.15 -2.06 6.27
N TYR A 213 10.92 -1.71 7.30
CA TYR A 213 12.20 -1.03 7.12
C TYR A 213 13.24 -1.94 6.45
N ALA A 214 13.37 -3.19 6.89
CA ALA A 214 14.35 -4.15 6.38
C ALA A 214 14.12 -4.51 4.90
N VAL A 215 12.87 -4.47 4.42
CA VAL A 215 12.54 -4.71 3.00
C VAL A 215 12.56 -3.45 2.13
N LEU A 216 12.89 -2.27 2.67
CA LEU A 216 13.21 -1.10 1.86
C LEU A 216 14.40 -1.40 0.92
N PRO A 217 14.51 -0.73 -0.23
CA PRO A 217 15.73 -0.79 -1.04
C PRO A 217 16.96 -0.39 -0.22
N ALA A 218 18.09 -1.04 -0.43
CA ALA A 218 19.32 -0.77 0.32
C ALA A 218 19.72 0.72 0.32
N TRP A 219 19.54 1.40 -0.83
CA TRP A 219 19.81 2.82 -0.92
C TRP A 219 18.92 3.65 0.01
N ALA A 220 17.63 3.29 0.16
CA ALA A 220 16.70 4.00 1.03
C ALA A 220 17.04 3.79 2.52
N ARG A 221 17.45 2.57 2.90
CA ARG A 221 17.93 2.30 4.26
C ARG A 221 19.19 3.09 4.58
N ARG A 222 20.14 3.20 3.61
CA ARG A 222 21.34 4.03 3.77
C ARG A 222 21.03 5.50 3.97
N GLU A 223 20.04 6.04 3.22
CA GLU A 223 19.56 7.41 3.41
C GLU A 223 19.02 7.65 4.83
N TYR A 224 18.29 6.70 5.38
CA TYR A 224 17.79 6.80 6.75
C TYR A 224 18.89 6.66 7.79
N GLY A 225 19.84 5.77 7.57
CA GLY A 225 20.97 5.54 8.48
C GLY A 225 20.55 5.06 9.88
N VAL A 226 19.41 4.36 10.00
CA VAL A 226 18.89 3.89 11.31
C VAL A 226 19.69 2.67 11.80
N LEU A 227 20.04 1.76 10.89
CA LEU A 227 20.80 0.56 11.17
C LEU A 227 21.92 0.40 10.13
N PRO A 228 23.08 -0.14 10.53
CA PRO A 228 24.14 -0.47 9.58
C PRO A 228 23.70 -1.57 8.62
N GLU A 229 24.16 -1.50 7.38
CA GLU A 229 23.98 -2.59 6.41
C GLU A 229 24.90 -3.76 6.77
N VAL A 230 24.32 -4.95 6.84
CA VAL A 230 25.08 -6.18 7.13
C VAL A 230 24.97 -7.19 5.98
N PRO A 231 26.01 -7.96 5.70
CA PRO A 231 25.96 -9.01 4.69
C PRO A 231 24.80 -9.99 4.95
N GLY A 232 24.09 -10.38 3.91
CA GLY A 232 22.95 -11.32 4.03
C GLY A 232 21.63 -10.69 4.51
N GLN A 233 21.59 -9.41 4.86
CA GLN A 233 20.39 -8.72 5.36
C GLN A 233 19.21 -8.84 4.41
N GLU A 234 19.41 -8.73 3.11
CA GLU A 234 18.35 -8.86 2.11
C GLU A 234 17.69 -10.26 2.11
N ALA A 235 18.53 -11.30 2.20
CA ALA A 235 18.04 -12.69 2.27
C ALA A 235 17.31 -12.94 3.59
N ALA A 236 17.86 -12.47 4.70
CA ALA A 236 17.23 -12.58 6.03
C ALA A 236 15.88 -11.86 6.09
N ALA A 237 15.79 -10.62 5.56
CA ALA A 237 14.54 -9.88 5.49
C ALA A 237 13.50 -10.58 4.60
N THR A 238 13.93 -11.18 3.49
CA THR A 238 13.03 -11.94 2.61
C THR A 238 12.52 -13.21 3.28
N ALA A 239 13.40 -13.95 3.98
CA ALA A 239 13.01 -15.14 4.75
C ALA A 239 12.02 -14.78 5.88
N ALA A 240 12.31 -13.72 6.63
CA ALA A 240 11.45 -13.24 7.71
C ALA A 240 10.07 -12.77 7.16
N LEU A 241 10.03 -12.12 6.01
CA LEU A 241 8.78 -11.71 5.35
C LEU A 241 7.93 -12.93 4.95
N ARG A 242 8.54 -13.97 4.39
CA ARG A 242 7.86 -15.22 4.03
C ARG A 242 7.34 -15.96 5.26
N LEU A 243 8.12 -16.00 6.33
CA LEU A 243 7.72 -16.60 7.60
C LEU A 243 6.53 -15.83 8.23
N LEU A 244 6.62 -14.49 8.27
CA LEU A 244 5.51 -13.66 8.73
C LEU A 244 4.24 -13.92 7.92
N ARG A 245 4.35 -13.95 6.58
CA ARG A 245 3.22 -14.25 5.69
C ARG A 245 2.60 -15.61 6.02
N ALA A 246 3.41 -16.65 6.16
CA ALA A 246 2.92 -17.98 6.51
C ALA A 246 2.24 -18.01 7.89
N GLY A 247 2.81 -17.31 8.87
CA GLY A 247 2.22 -17.15 10.20
C GLY A 247 0.87 -16.41 10.16
N LEU A 248 0.80 -15.32 9.43
CA LEU A 248 -0.45 -14.56 9.26
C LEU A 248 -1.52 -15.37 8.52
N GLU A 249 -1.14 -16.21 7.57
CA GLU A 249 -2.08 -17.12 6.89
C GLU A 249 -2.67 -18.19 7.84
N ALA A 250 -1.96 -18.57 8.88
CA ALA A 250 -2.44 -19.51 9.88
C ALA A 250 -3.44 -18.88 10.87
N VAL A 251 -3.47 -17.54 11.00
CA VAL A 251 -4.40 -16.84 11.91
C VAL A 251 -5.83 -16.95 11.37
N PRO A 252 -6.80 -17.48 12.16
CA PRO A 252 -8.20 -17.51 11.77
C PRO A 252 -8.76 -16.11 11.48
N GLU A 253 -9.66 -16.03 10.48
CA GLU A 253 -10.21 -14.76 10.01
C GLU A 253 -10.90 -13.94 11.10
N ARG A 254 -11.61 -14.62 12.02
CA ARG A 254 -12.28 -13.98 13.18
C ARG A 254 -11.37 -13.11 14.03
N TYR A 255 -10.08 -13.47 14.17
CA TYR A 255 -9.10 -12.66 14.91
C TYR A 255 -8.53 -11.52 14.07
N TYR A 256 -8.57 -11.69 12.76
CA TYR A 256 -8.14 -10.64 11.84
C TYR A 256 -9.10 -9.45 11.86
N ASN A 257 -10.39 -9.74 11.92
CA ASN A 257 -11.44 -8.70 11.96
C ASN A 257 -11.44 -7.89 13.26
N LEU A 258 -10.82 -8.37 14.34
CA LEU A 258 -10.69 -7.61 15.59
C LEU A 258 -9.65 -6.45 15.50
N VAL A 259 -8.77 -6.50 14.51
CA VAL A 259 -7.69 -5.52 14.33
C VAL A 259 -8.11 -4.39 13.38
N PHE A 260 -9.16 -4.60 12.60
CA PHE A 260 -9.62 -3.67 11.58
C PHE A 260 -10.84 -2.87 12.03
N ASP A 261 -10.94 -1.65 11.51
CA ASP A 261 -12.16 -0.89 11.64
C ASP A 261 -13.31 -1.53 10.84
N GLU A 262 -14.52 -1.18 11.22
CA GLU A 262 -15.75 -1.71 10.61
C GLU A 262 -15.84 -1.42 9.09
N ALA A 263 -15.26 -0.31 8.63
CA ALA A 263 -15.25 0.05 7.22
C ALA A 263 -14.34 -0.89 6.40
N THR A 264 -13.18 -1.25 6.94
CA THR A 264 -12.25 -2.21 6.32
C THR A 264 -12.87 -3.61 6.30
N VAL A 265 -13.55 -4.03 7.38
CA VAL A 265 -14.26 -5.32 7.43
C VAL A 265 -15.37 -5.35 6.38
N ARG A 266 -16.19 -4.31 6.27
CA ARG A 266 -17.23 -4.21 5.24
C ARG A 266 -16.66 -4.31 3.82
N SER A 267 -15.54 -3.63 3.55
CA SER A 267 -14.88 -3.71 2.24
C SER A 267 -14.44 -5.14 1.92
N ALA A 268 -13.99 -5.88 2.94
CA ALA A 268 -13.61 -7.28 2.83
C ALA A 268 -14.82 -8.20 2.55
N GLU A 269 -15.93 -7.95 3.21
CA GLU A 269 -17.19 -8.68 2.98
C GLU A 269 -17.75 -8.41 1.58
N GLN A 270 -17.76 -7.17 1.13
CA GLN A 270 -18.13 -6.80 -0.25
C GLN A 270 -17.24 -7.49 -1.29
N ALA A 271 -15.93 -7.57 -1.04
CA ALA A 271 -15.02 -8.32 -1.89
C ALA A 271 -15.42 -9.79 -1.99
N ARG A 272 -15.74 -10.40 -0.85
CA ARG A 272 -16.22 -11.80 -0.80
C ARG A 272 -17.52 -11.99 -1.58
N GLU A 273 -18.50 -11.10 -1.41
CA GLU A 273 -19.77 -11.16 -2.13
C GLU A 273 -19.56 -11.03 -3.65
N ARG A 274 -18.71 -10.13 -4.09
CA ARG A 274 -18.38 -9.97 -5.53
C ARG A 274 -17.73 -11.22 -6.10
N LEU A 275 -16.88 -11.89 -5.35
CA LEU A 275 -16.29 -13.17 -5.79
C LEU A 275 -17.30 -14.28 -5.89
N LEU A 276 -18.18 -14.41 -4.89
CA LEU A 276 -19.26 -15.40 -4.94
C LEU A 276 -20.21 -15.12 -6.11
N ALA A 277 -20.56 -13.86 -6.35
CA ALA A 277 -21.37 -13.44 -7.49
C ALA A 277 -20.68 -13.72 -8.84
N ALA A 278 -19.36 -13.64 -8.90
CA ALA A 278 -18.56 -14.02 -10.07
C ALA A 278 -18.34 -15.53 -10.21
N GLY A 279 -18.96 -16.35 -9.35
CA GLY A 279 -18.90 -17.81 -9.42
C GLY A 279 -17.65 -18.45 -8.82
N TYR A 280 -16.82 -17.69 -8.12
CA TYR A 280 -15.66 -18.23 -7.42
C TYR A 280 -16.07 -18.95 -6.13
N ARG A 281 -15.45 -20.10 -5.83
CA ARG A 281 -15.60 -20.74 -4.54
C ARG A 281 -14.67 -20.07 -3.53
N VAL A 282 -15.25 -19.45 -2.51
CA VAL A 282 -14.51 -18.84 -1.40
C VAL A 282 -14.48 -19.82 -0.25
N GLU A 283 -13.47 -20.71 -0.24
CA GLU A 283 -13.24 -21.64 0.85
C GLU A 283 -12.35 -20.96 1.91
N ASN A 284 -12.79 -20.97 3.17
CA ASN A 284 -12.03 -20.41 4.31
C ASN A 284 -11.66 -18.91 4.18
N GLY A 285 -12.63 -18.05 3.82
CA GLY A 285 -12.47 -16.61 3.75
C GLY A 285 -11.46 -16.16 2.67
N PHE A 286 -10.73 -15.06 2.93
CA PHE A 286 -9.72 -14.51 2.03
C PHE A 286 -8.54 -15.45 1.72
N ARG A 287 -8.39 -16.56 2.43
CA ARG A 287 -7.33 -17.53 2.19
C ARG A 287 -7.45 -18.21 0.83
N ALA A 288 -8.67 -18.41 0.36
CA ALA A 288 -8.94 -19.01 -0.95
C ALA A 288 -8.60 -18.06 -2.11
N LEU A 289 -8.71 -16.76 -1.89
CA LEU A 289 -8.37 -15.74 -2.87
C LEU A 289 -6.87 -15.63 -3.14
N ARG A 290 -6.03 -16.10 -2.23
CA ARG A 290 -4.57 -16.00 -2.29
C ARG A 290 -3.89 -17.12 -3.02
N SER A 291 -4.58 -18.25 -3.24
CA SER A 291 -4.03 -19.39 -3.95
C SER A 291 -4.63 -19.44 -5.35
N ARG A 292 -3.88 -18.99 -6.38
CA ARG A 292 -4.29 -19.12 -7.78
C ARG A 292 -4.53 -20.56 -8.22
N THR A 293 -3.89 -21.53 -7.58
CA THR A 293 -4.15 -22.95 -7.79
C THR A 293 -5.55 -23.37 -7.32
N ARG A 294 -6.21 -22.55 -6.47
CA ARG A 294 -7.58 -22.75 -5.98
C ARG A 294 -8.59 -21.76 -6.58
N PHE A 295 -8.13 -20.80 -7.36
CA PHE A 295 -8.94 -19.87 -8.12
C PHE A 295 -9.29 -20.50 -9.46
N ARG A 296 -10.13 -21.53 -9.41
CA ARG A 296 -10.67 -22.13 -10.62
C ARG A 296 -11.88 -21.29 -11.02
N ALA A 297 -11.80 -20.64 -12.18
CA ALA A 297 -12.99 -20.08 -12.81
C ALA A 297 -14.05 -21.18 -12.93
N PRO A 298 -15.34 -20.87 -12.80
CA PRO A 298 -16.39 -21.85 -13.00
C PRO A 298 -16.22 -22.50 -14.37
N ASP A 299 -16.39 -23.83 -14.41
CA ASP A 299 -16.30 -24.60 -15.64
C ASP A 299 -17.29 -23.99 -16.66
N GLY A 300 -16.79 -23.32 -17.69
CA GLY A 300 -17.59 -22.65 -18.72
C GLY A 300 -17.25 -21.19 -19.00
N ALA A 301 -16.51 -20.48 -18.15
CA ALA A 301 -16.18 -19.07 -18.37
C ALA A 301 -15.21 -18.83 -19.55
N HIS A 302 -14.55 -19.87 -20.07
CA HIS A 302 -13.66 -19.78 -21.24
C HIS A 302 -14.37 -19.91 -22.59
N ALA A 303 -15.65 -20.24 -22.61
CA ALA A 303 -16.41 -20.40 -23.88
C ALA A 303 -16.94 -19.08 -24.42
N ALA A 304 -17.15 -18.06 -23.58
CA ALA A 304 -17.74 -16.77 -23.98
C ALA A 304 -16.73 -15.71 -24.49
N ALA A 305 -15.43 -15.98 -24.39
CA ALA A 305 -14.40 -15.04 -24.86
C ALA A 305 -13.84 -15.36 -26.28
N ARG A 306 -14.43 -16.33 -26.97
CA ARG A 306 -14.04 -16.76 -28.34
C ARG A 306 -15.21 -16.75 -29.34
N ALA A 307 -16.29 -16.02 -29.07
CA ALA A 307 -17.36 -15.79 -30.04
C ALA A 307 -17.36 -14.32 -30.47
#